data_e3c62796013ba50f348119d06e1bb0e3
#
_entry.id   e3c62796013ba50f348119d06e1bb0e3
#
_cell.length_a   1.000
_cell.length_b   1.000
_cell.length_c   1.000
_cell.angle_alpha   90.00
_cell.angle_beta   90.00
_cell.angle_gamma   90.00
#
_symmetry.space_group_name_H-M   'P 1'
#
loop_
_entity.id
_entity.type
_entity.pdbx_description
1 polymer ?
#
loop_
_entity_poly.entity_id
_entity_poly.type
_entity_poly.pdbx_seq_one_letter_code
_entity_poly.pdbx_strand_id
1 'polypeptide(L)'
;MNTSQVNVPGGTLYYQARGSGPALILSCGGPGNADTLAPLAGALQDTRTVITYDRRGYSRSRLNHPAGPATITTHADDLHRLITALGTGPATVFGTSFGALIALELAATAPAVIDTLIVHEPPLGQVLASTERQPFEVNLDTAPDPGAALNAIAASIGVKRGLTGEGPAIQLRDRQADGPGDLKADGPVDGQAGGLGGGPGGEPGASAPRPADVELFIRRDVPAIGDYHLDLDRLASMAGRIIVTGSEEGRGFYPYQCAQKLAEYLGTALVELPGNHAGMIQHPEVFADRLRGLLGARIT
;
A
#
# COMPACT_ATOMS: atom_id res chain seq x y z
N MET A 1 -10.03 7.41 -19.11
CA MET A 1 -10.12 7.36 -17.63
C MET A 1 -11.45 7.96 -17.21
N ASN A 2 -12.25 7.22 -16.43
CA ASN A 2 -13.52 7.66 -15.87
C ASN A 2 -13.34 7.85 -14.36
N THR A 3 -13.97 8.88 -13.80
CA THR A 3 -13.97 9.14 -12.34
C THR A 3 -15.40 9.15 -11.82
N SER A 4 -15.62 8.63 -10.64
CA SER A 4 -16.94 8.62 -10.01
C SER A 4 -16.84 8.53 -8.49
N GLN A 5 -17.97 8.46 -7.83
CA GLN A 5 -18.08 8.30 -6.39
C GLN A 5 -19.10 7.21 -6.03
N VAL A 6 -18.85 6.54 -4.92
CA VAL A 6 -19.79 5.60 -4.32
C VAL A 6 -20.14 6.05 -2.91
N ASN A 7 -21.42 5.95 -2.54
CA ASN A 7 -21.87 6.25 -1.19
C ASN A 7 -21.50 5.12 -0.24
N VAL A 8 -20.95 5.49 0.90
CA VAL A 8 -20.64 4.60 2.02
C VAL A 8 -21.24 5.17 3.31
N PRO A 9 -21.43 4.36 4.36
CA PRO A 9 -21.90 4.88 5.64
C PRO A 9 -21.00 6.02 6.13
N GLY A 10 -21.60 7.20 6.31
CA GLY A 10 -20.91 8.40 6.79
C GLY A 10 -20.10 9.17 5.75
N GLY A 11 -20.23 8.88 4.45
CA GLY A 11 -19.48 9.63 3.43
C GLY A 11 -19.58 9.11 2.01
N THR A 12 -18.60 9.50 1.20
CA THR A 12 -18.44 9.04 -0.19
C THR A 12 -17.00 8.63 -0.45
N LEU A 13 -16.81 7.60 -1.27
CA LEU A 13 -15.50 7.23 -1.80
C LEU A 13 -15.36 7.69 -3.25
N TYR A 14 -14.26 8.35 -3.53
CA TYR A 14 -13.85 8.66 -4.90
C TYR A 14 -13.09 7.49 -5.49
N TYR A 15 -13.34 7.17 -6.75
CA TYR A 15 -12.57 6.18 -7.50
C TYR A 15 -12.33 6.61 -8.94
N GLN A 16 -11.31 6.00 -9.53
CA GLN A 16 -10.97 6.11 -10.95
C GLN A 16 -11.05 4.71 -11.56
N ALA A 17 -11.57 4.64 -12.80
CA ALA A 17 -11.55 3.43 -13.60
C ALA A 17 -10.90 3.72 -14.95
N ARG A 18 -10.04 2.83 -15.41
CA ARG A 18 -9.37 2.92 -16.71
C ARG A 18 -9.21 1.55 -17.36
N GLY A 19 -9.14 1.53 -18.68
CA GLY A 19 -9.04 0.29 -19.45
C GLY A 19 -10.38 -0.41 -19.65
N SER A 20 -10.32 -1.65 -20.11
CA SER A 20 -11.46 -2.53 -20.34
C SER A 20 -11.07 -3.98 -20.08
N GLY A 21 -12.06 -4.83 -19.78
CA GLY A 21 -11.87 -6.25 -19.43
C GLY A 21 -12.26 -6.56 -17.98
N PRO A 22 -11.83 -7.70 -17.44
CA PRO A 22 -12.14 -8.10 -16.07
C PRO A 22 -11.66 -7.07 -15.04
N ALA A 23 -12.46 -6.84 -13.98
CA ALA A 23 -12.15 -5.85 -12.95
C ALA A 23 -10.92 -6.23 -12.11
N LEU A 24 -10.02 -5.26 -11.93
CA LEU A 24 -8.87 -5.33 -11.03
C LEU A 24 -8.90 -4.10 -10.12
N ILE A 25 -9.11 -4.30 -8.83
CA ILE A 25 -9.09 -3.22 -7.85
C ILE A 25 -7.70 -3.14 -7.22
N LEU A 26 -7.11 -1.94 -7.20
CA LEU A 26 -5.83 -1.67 -6.54
C LEU A 26 -6.09 -0.95 -5.21
N SER A 27 -5.85 -1.64 -4.10
CA SER A 27 -5.95 -1.11 -2.73
C SER A 27 -4.57 -0.66 -2.25
N CYS A 28 -4.36 0.66 -2.21
CA CYS A 28 -3.06 1.27 -1.90
C CYS A 28 -2.74 1.23 -0.41
N GLY A 29 -1.45 1.06 -0.09
CA GLY A 29 -0.91 1.17 1.27
C GLY A 29 -0.56 2.60 1.69
N GLY A 30 -0.03 2.75 2.91
CA GLY A 30 0.45 4.02 3.44
C GLY A 30 -0.58 5.15 3.33
N PRO A 31 -0.16 6.40 3.18
CA PRO A 31 -1.05 7.54 2.93
C PRO A 31 -1.48 7.65 1.47
N GLY A 32 -1.36 6.57 0.68
CA GLY A 32 -1.67 6.57 -0.74
C GLY A 32 -3.14 6.78 -1.06
N ASN A 33 -3.37 7.34 -2.22
CA ASN A 33 -4.67 7.60 -2.83
C ASN A 33 -4.77 6.96 -4.23
N ALA A 34 -5.83 7.23 -4.98
CA ALA A 34 -6.02 6.67 -6.31
C ALA A 34 -4.90 7.03 -7.30
N ASP A 35 -4.26 8.20 -7.14
CA ASP A 35 -3.20 8.65 -8.03
C ASP A 35 -1.85 7.99 -7.71
N THR A 36 -1.66 7.51 -6.49
CA THR A 36 -0.41 6.82 -6.08
C THR A 36 -0.15 5.57 -6.93
N LEU A 37 -1.19 4.81 -7.27
CA LEU A 37 -1.08 3.63 -8.13
C LEU A 37 -1.49 3.88 -9.58
N ALA A 38 -1.63 5.17 -9.99
CA ALA A 38 -2.00 5.50 -11.36
C ALA A 38 -1.02 5.00 -12.43
N PRO A 39 0.33 5.04 -12.22
CA PRO A 39 1.26 4.45 -13.17
C PRO A 39 1.09 2.94 -13.33
N LEU A 40 0.93 2.19 -12.22
CA LEU A 40 0.64 0.76 -12.29
C LEU A 40 -0.69 0.47 -12.98
N ALA A 41 -1.72 1.27 -12.68
CA ALA A 41 -3.03 1.14 -13.32
C ALA A 41 -2.96 1.44 -14.83
N GLY A 42 -2.15 2.42 -15.23
CA GLY A 42 -1.85 2.72 -16.63
C GLY A 42 -1.21 1.53 -17.36
N ALA A 43 -0.21 0.91 -16.72
CA ALA A 43 0.47 -0.26 -17.25
C ALA A 43 -0.44 -1.49 -17.42
N LEU A 44 -1.53 -1.63 -16.65
CA LEU A 44 -2.43 -2.80 -16.67
C LEU A 44 -3.74 -2.57 -17.45
N GLN A 45 -4.02 -1.36 -17.93
CA GLN A 45 -5.31 -0.97 -18.50
C GLN A 45 -5.62 -1.57 -19.88
N ASP A 46 -4.64 -2.13 -20.55
CA ASP A 46 -4.78 -2.78 -21.86
C ASP A 46 -5.54 -4.12 -21.78
N THR A 47 -5.49 -4.78 -20.61
CA THR A 47 -6.08 -6.11 -20.39
C THR A 47 -7.10 -6.16 -19.26
N ARG A 48 -7.23 -5.09 -18.48
CA ARG A 48 -8.09 -5.02 -17.30
C ARG A 48 -8.86 -3.70 -17.23
N THR A 49 -10.05 -3.75 -16.63
CA THR A 49 -10.66 -2.54 -16.07
C THR A 49 -10.03 -2.33 -14.69
N VAL A 50 -9.06 -1.40 -14.63
CA VAL A 50 -8.30 -1.15 -13.40
C VAL A 50 -8.96 -0.03 -12.60
N ILE A 51 -9.28 -0.31 -11.35
CA ILE A 51 -9.93 0.60 -10.41
C ILE A 51 -8.94 0.98 -9.30
N THR A 52 -8.72 2.29 -9.12
CA THR A 52 -8.02 2.86 -7.97
C THR A 52 -8.98 3.76 -7.20
N TYR A 53 -8.81 3.88 -5.88
CA TYR A 53 -9.74 4.68 -5.06
C TYR A 53 -9.02 5.40 -3.92
N ASP A 54 -9.62 6.50 -3.49
CA ASP A 54 -9.20 7.18 -2.27
C ASP A 54 -9.95 6.55 -1.09
N ARG A 55 -9.22 6.08 -0.06
CA ARG A 55 -9.86 5.56 1.15
C ARG A 55 -10.69 6.63 1.86
N ARG A 56 -11.60 6.22 2.75
CA ARG A 56 -12.46 7.14 3.52
C ARG A 56 -11.65 8.24 4.21
N GLY A 57 -12.01 9.48 3.95
CA GLY A 57 -11.37 10.68 4.50
C GLY A 57 -10.08 11.09 3.80
N TYR A 58 -9.56 10.30 2.86
CA TYR A 58 -8.39 10.65 2.06
C TYR A 58 -8.76 11.44 0.82
N SER A 59 -7.93 12.40 0.52
CA SER A 59 -7.93 13.17 -0.74
C SER A 59 -9.32 13.65 -1.20
N ARG A 60 -9.98 12.94 -2.12
CA ARG A 60 -11.28 13.30 -2.71
C ARG A 60 -12.45 12.55 -2.07
N SER A 61 -12.17 11.53 -1.26
CA SER A 61 -13.19 10.81 -0.48
C SER A 61 -13.61 11.63 0.73
N ARG A 62 -14.89 11.98 0.82
CA ARG A 62 -15.42 12.91 1.83
C ARG A 62 -16.17 12.18 2.92
N LEU A 63 -16.01 12.64 4.14
CA LEU A 63 -16.83 12.23 5.29
C LEU A 63 -17.84 13.32 5.62
N ASN A 64 -19.05 12.90 6.03
CA ASN A 64 -20.13 13.81 6.46
C ASN A 64 -19.84 14.50 7.80
N HIS A 65 -18.94 13.88 8.59
CA HIS A 65 -18.50 14.39 9.90
C HIS A 65 -16.98 14.26 10.01
N PRO A 66 -16.31 14.96 10.93
CA PRO A 66 -14.89 14.77 11.17
C PRO A 66 -14.52 13.30 11.29
N ALA A 67 -13.37 12.93 10.73
CA ALA A 67 -12.91 11.55 10.71
C ALA A 67 -12.82 10.99 12.14
N GLY A 68 -13.79 10.16 12.50
CA GLY A 68 -13.69 9.31 13.68
C GLY A 68 -12.73 8.14 13.45
N PRO A 69 -12.56 7.27 14.45
CA PRO A 69 -11.78 6.04 14.29
C PRO A 69 -12.26 5.26 13.06
N ALA A 70 -11.34 4.85 12.20
CA ALA A 70 -11.63 3.92 11.12
C ALA A 70 -10.79 2.67 11.34
N THR A 71 -11.46 1.55 11.56
CA THR A 71 -10.81 0.25 11.68
C THR A 71 -10.53 -0.33 10.31
N ILE A 72 -9.67 -1.35 10.24
CA ILE A 72 -9.44 -2.11 9.01
C ILE A 72 -10.76 -2.72 8.50
N THR A 73 -11.62 -3.21 9.39
CA THR A 73 -12.96 -3.70 9.06
C THR A 73 -13.84 -2.61 8.41
N THR A 74 -13.77 -1.37 8.88
CA THR A 74 -14.50 -0.25 8.25
C THR A 74 -14.02 0.01 6.82
N HIS A 75 -12.71 -0.02 6.59
CA HIS A 75 -12.14 0.11 5.26
C HIS A 75 -12.49 -1.07 4.35
N ALA A 76 -12.57 -2.29 4.90
CA ALA A 76 -12.98 -3.48 4.15
C ALA A 76 -14.46 -3.42 3.74
N ASP A 77 -15.37 -2.93 4.61
CA ASP A 77 -16.78 -2.68 4.25
C ASP A 77 -16.89 -1.63 3.13
N ASP A 78 -16.09 -0.58 3.17
CA ASP A 78 -16.02 0.41 2.08
C ASP A 78 -15.59 -0.21 0.75
N LEU A 79 -14.55 -1.04 0.78
CA LEU A 79 -14.06 -1.75 -0.41
C LEU A 79 -15.11 -2.74 -0.94
N HIS A 80 -15.82 -3.44 -0.05
CA HIS A 80 -16.97 -4.29 -0.40
C HIS A 80 -18.05 -3.50 -1.14
N ARG A 81 -18.43 -2.33 -0.61
CA ARG A 81 -19.43 -1.45 -1.24
C ARG A 81 -18.97 -0.91 -2.59
N LEU A 82 -17.70 -0.56 -2.71
CA LEU A 82 -17.12 -0.15 -4.00
C LEU A 82 -17.25 -1.28 -5.03
N ILE A 83 -16.82 -2.50 -4.71
CA ILE A 83 -16.91 -3.66 -5.62
C ILE A 83 -18.36 -3.93 -6.01
N THR A 84 -19.27 -3.90 -5.04
CA THR A 84 -20.70 -4.11 -5.29
C THR A 84 -21.30 -3.03 -6.21
N ALA A 85 -20.96 -1.77 -5.97
CA ALA A 85 -21.45 -0.64 -6.79
C ALA A 85 -20.91 -0.66 -8.23
N LEU A 86 -19.73 -1.23 -8.47
CA LEU A 86 -19.19 -1.42 -9.82
C LEU A 86 -20.01 -2.41 -10.65
N GLY A 87 -20.74 -3.34 -10.01
CA GLY A 87 -21.62 -4.29 -10.69
C GLY A 87 -20.89 -5.30 -11.60
N THR A 88 -19.60 -5.49 -11.42
CA THR A 88 -18.74 -6.35 -12.28
C THR A 88 -18.77 -7.82 -11.86
N GLY A 89 -19.51 -8.18 -10.81
CA GLY A 89 -19.42 -9.50 -10.15
C GLY A 89 -18.17 -9.58 -9.25
N PRO A 90 -17.73 -10.80 -8.88
CA PRO A 90 -16.50 -10.96 -8.11
C PRO A 90 -15.30 -10.35 -8.84
N ALA A 91 -14.48 -9.60 -8.11
CA ALA A 91 -13.36 -8.87 -8.66
C ALA A 91 -12.02 -9.47 -8.25
N THR A 92 -11.00 -9.28 -9.08
CA THR A 92 -9.61 -9.43 -8.63
C THR A 92 -9.23 -8.21 -7.79
N VAL A 93 -8.60 -8.44 -6.63
CA VAL A 93 -8.11 -7.38 -5.75
C VAL A 93 -6.61 -7.55 -5.58
N PHE A 94 -5.86 -6.48 -5.84
CA PHE A 94 -4.46 -6.34 -5.44
C PHE A 94 -4.38 -5.35 -4.29
N GLY A 95 -3.92 -5.81 -3.12
CA GLY A 95 -3.68 -4.98 -1.95
C GLY A 95 -2.20 -4.92 -1.61
N THR A 96 -1.69 -3.73 -1.28
CA THR A 96 -0.31 -3.56 -0.83
C THR A 96 -0.24 -2.95 0.57
N SER A 97 0.64 -3.48 1.45
CA SER A 97 0.85 -2.95 2.79
C SER A 97 -0.46 -2.82 3.59
N PHE A 98 -0.82 -1.62 4.07
CA PHE A 98 -2.11 -1.36 4.72
C PHE A 98 -3.31 -1.75 3.83
N GLY A 99 -3.23 -1.50 2.51
CA GLY A 99 -4.24 -1.93 1.55
C GLY A 99 -4.36 -3.45 1.44
N ALA A 100 -3.29 -4.19 1.74
CA ALA A 100 -3.33 -5.64 1.81
C ALA A 100 -4.07 -6.13 3.06
N LEU A 101 -3.95 -5.45 4.21
CA LEU A 101 -4.75 -5.76 5.41
C LEU A 101 -6.25 -5.56 5.15
N ILE A 102 -6.62 -4.46 4.46
CA ILE A 102 -8.01 -4.19 4.05
C ILE A 102 -8.54 -5.32 3.16
N ALA A 103 -7.74 -5.77 2.20
CA ALA A 103 -8.13 -6.81 1.26
C ALA A 103 -8.21 -8.20 1.91
N LEU A 104 -7.35 -8.50 2.88
CA LEU A 104 -7.42 -9.71 3.70
C LEU A 104 -8.66 -9.73 4.58
N GLU A 105 -8.99 -8.63 5.24
CA GLU A 105 -10.23 -8.49 6.03
C GLU A 105 -11.46 -8.68 5.15
N LEU A 106 -11.48 -8.08 3.95
CA LEU A 106 -12.56 -8.30 2.99
C LEU A 106 -12.69 -9.78 2.60
N ALA A 107 -11.56 -10.47 2.38
CA ALA A 107 -11.57 -11.90 2.04
C ALA A 107 -12.13 -12.76 3.18
N ALA A 108 -11.84 -12.42 4.43
CA ALA A 108 -12.36 -13.12 5.59
C ALA A 108 -13.84 -12.83 5.85
N THR A 109 -14.34 -11.62 5.54
CA THR A 109 -15.70 -11.17 5.89
C THR A 109 -16.69 -11.27 4.74
N ALA A 110 -16.24 -11.09 3.49
CA ALA A 110 -17.10 -11.10 2.29
C ALA A 110 -16.43 -11.85 1.10
N PRO A 111 -16.07 -13.12 1.25
CA PRO A 111 -15.32 -13.89 0.24
C PRO A 111 -16.01 -14.00 -1.12
N ALA A 112 -17.34 -13.81 -1.17
CA ALA A 112 -18.12 -13.95 -2.40
C ALA A 112 -17.86 -12.82 -3.42
N VAL A 113 -17.35 -11.65 -2.99
CA VAL A 113 -17.05 -10.53 -3.89
C VAL A 113 -15.64 -10.56 -4.45
N ILE A 114 -14.82 -11.53 -4.05
CA ILE A 114 -13.44 -11.69 -4.51
C ILE A 114 -13.34 -12.94 -5.39
N ASP A 115 -12.84 -12.76 -6.60
CA ASP A 115 -12.42 -13.86 -7.47
C ASP A 115 -11.00 -14.30 -7.12
N THR A 116 -10.07 -13.39 -7.17
CA THR A 116 -8.66 -13.60 -6.83
C THR A 116 -8.16 -12.47 -5.96
N LEU A 117 -7.43 -12.80 -4.91
CA LEU A 117 -6.77 -11.85 -4.03
C LEU A 117 -5.25 -11.96 -4.16
N ILE A 118 -4.59 -10.85 -4.48
CA ILE A 118 -3.13 -10.74 -4.45
C ILE A 118 -2.77 -9.77 -3.32
N VAL A 119 -2.02 -10.23 -2.33
CA VAL A 119 -1.59 -9.39 -1.20
C VAL A 119 -0.09 -9.24 -1.21
N HIS A 120 0.37 -7.98 -1.21
CA HIS A 120 1.78 -7.64 -1.22
C HIS A 120 2.21 -7.07 0.12
N GLU A 121 3.04 -7.84 0.82
CA GLU A 121 3.67 -7.45 2.09
C GLU A 121 2.71 -6.83 3.12
N PRO A 122 1.64 -7.55 3.52
CA PRO A 122 0.74 -7.10 4.58
C PRO A 122 1.49 -7.02 5.91
N PRO A 123 1.44 -5.88 6.65
CA PRO A 123 2.05 -5.77 7.98
C PRO A 123 1.21 -6.51 9.05
N LEU A 124 1.00 -7.81 8.87
CA LEU A 124 0.13 -8.66 9.69
C LEU A 124 0.95 -9.32 10.81
N GLY A 125 1.26 -8.58 11.87
CA GLY A 125 2.14 -9.05 12.95
C GLY A 125 1.64 -10.28 13.70
N GLN A 126 0.34 -10.58 13.68
CA GLN A 126 -0.20 -11.75 14.37
C GLN A 126 0.32 -13.10 13.82
N VAL A 127 0.79 -13.16 12.57
CA VAL A 127 1.34 -14.39 11.98
C VAL A 127 2.79 -14.66 12.42
N LEU A 128 3.44 -13.68 13.05
CA LEU A 128 4.79 -13.80 13.59
C LEU A 128 4.75 -14.34 15.03
N ALA A 129 5.78 -15.08 15.43
CA ALA A 129 5.98 -15.42 16.82
C ALA A 129 6.13 -14.15 17.68
N SER A 130 5.73 -14.19 18.95
CA SER A 130 5.79 -13.01 19.84
C SER A 130 7.18 -12.40 19.96
N THR A 131 8.24 -13.23 19.81
CA THR A 131 9.65 -12.79 19.81
C THR A 131 10.10 -12.16 18.51
N GLU A 132 9.37 -12.37 17.41
CA GLU A 132 9.65 -11.86 16.07
C GLU A 132 8.81 -10.61 15.74
N ARG A 133 7.78 -10.36 16.55
CA ARG A 133 6.95 -9.16 16.41
C ARG A 133 7.80 -7.95 16.73
N GLN A 134 8.37 -7.35 15.70
CA GLN A 134 8.87 -5.99 15.82
C GLN A 134 7.61 -5.12 15.80
N PRO A 135 7.31 -4.41 16.91
CA PRO A 135 6.26 -3.42 16.83
C PRO A 135 6.63 -2.46 15.71
N PHE A 136 5.63 -1.90 15.04
CA PHE A 136 5.79 -0.69 14.21
C PHE A 136 6.14 0.44 15.19
N GLU A 137 7.32 0.31 15.83
CA GLU A 137 7.85 1.29 16.77
C GLU A 137 8.43 2.49 16.00
N VAL A 138 7.57 3.12 15.22
CA VAL A 138 7.73 4.55 15.06
C VAL A 138 7.11 5.12 16.32
N ASN A 139 7.95 5.58 17.23
CA ASN A 139 7.47 6.31 18.39
C ASN A 139 6.87 7.62 17.86
N LEU A 140 5.55 7.58 17.59
CA LEU A 140 4.79 8.71 17.04
C LEU A 140 4.86 9.92 17.97
N ASP A 141 5.09 9.67 19.28
CA ASP A 141 5.22 10.72 20.30
C ASP A 141 6.56 11.46 20.20
N THR A 142 7.58 10.85 19.62
CA THR A 142 8.91 11.46 19.45
C THR A 142 9.18 11.98 18.03
N ALA A 143 8.34 11.65 17.07
CA ALA A 143 8.46 12.19 15.73
C ALA A 143 8.08 13.68 15.72
N PRO A 144 8.91 14.57 15.18
CA PRO A 144 8.65 16.02 15.22
C PRO A 144 7.41 16.42 14.42
N ASP A 145 7.05 15.63 13.39
CA ASP A 145 5.87 15.84 12.54
C ASP A 145 5.46 14.54 11.82
N PRO A 146 4.26 14.48 11.24
CA PRO A 146 3.78 13.30 10.51
C PRO A 146 4.65 12.87 9.32
N GLY A 147 5.32 13.80 8.64
CA GLY A 147 6.23 13.49 7.53
C GLY A 147 7.48 12.77 8.02
N ALA A 148 8.07 13.21 9.13
CA ALA A 148 9.19 12.53 9.77
C ALA A 148 8.80 11.12 10.24
N ALA A 149 7.60 10.96 10.81
CA ALA A 149 7.07 9.65 11.18
C ALA A 149 6.91 8.73 9.96
N LEU A 150 6.35 9.25 8.86
CA LEU A 150 6.21 8.48 7.61
C LEU A 150 7.58 8.06 7.05
N ASN A 151 8.57 8.94 7.06
CA ASN A 151 9.92 8.62 6.60
C ASN A 151 10.59 7.54 7.47
N ALA A 152 10.37 7.57 8.79
CA ALA A 152 10.86 6.54 9.70
C ALA A 152 10.19 5.18 9.41
N ILE A 153 8.88 5.16 9.17
CA ILE A 153 8.17 3.96 8.71
C ILE A 153 8.77 3.46 7.40
N ALA A 154 8.92 4.34 6.40
CA ALA A 154 9.47 3.97 5.09
C ALA A 154 10.85 3.31 5.22
N ALA A 155 11.72 3.86 6.05
CA ALA A 155 13.05 3.29 6.32
C ALA A 155 12.96 1.91 6.98
N SER A 156 12.05 1.73 7.94
CA SER A 156 11.86 0.46 8.66
C SER A 156 11.32 -0.69 7.79
N ILE A 157 10.68 -0.36 6.68
CA ILE A 157 10.13 -1.32 5.71
C ILE A 157 10.96 -1.42 4.41
N GLY A 158 12.18 -0.90 4.41
CA GLY A 158 13.13 -1.04 3.31
C GLY A 158 12.93 -0.09 2.13
N VAL A 159 12.14 0.97 2.27
CA VAL A 159 11.98 2.00 1.23
C VAL A 159 13.11 3.01 1.33
N LYS A 160 14.05 2.98 0.38
CA LYS A 160 15.30 3.78 0.39
C LYS A 160 15.11 5.28 0.09
N ARG A 161 13.95 5.71 -0.44
CA ARG A 161 13.59 7.11 -0.67
C ARG A 161 12.36 7.45 0.15
N GLY A 162 12.36 8.61 0.80
CA GLY A 162 11.19 9.09 1.53
C GLY A 162 9.94 9.12 0.65
N LEU A 163 8.82 8.70 1.19
CA LEU A 163 7.54 8.69 0.48
C LEU A 163 7.00 10.11 0.19
N THR A 164 7.58 11.14 0.78
CA THR A 164 7.15 12.53 0.66
C THR A 164 7.79 13.30 -0.51
N GLY A 165 8.74 12.70 -1.23
CA GLY A 165 9.41 13.35 -2.37
C GLY A 165 10.35 14.49 -2.01
N GLU A 166 10.37 14.97 -0.74
CA GLU A 166 11.24 16.03 -0.24
C GLU A 166 12.10 15.49 0.92
N GLY A 167 13.39 15.36 0.70
CA GLY A 167 14.34 15.00 1.74
C GLY A 167 15.65 14.43 1.17
N PRO A 168 16.79 14.66 1.82
CA PRO A 168 18.05 14.07 1.42
C PRO A 168 17.96 12.55 1.52
N ALA A 169 18.55 11.83 0.56
CA ALA A 169 18.68 10.39 0.60
C ALA A 169 19.30 9.97 1.94
N ILE A 170 18.56 9.20 2.74
CA ILE A 170 19.11 8.61 3.96
C ILE A 170 20.12 7.57 3.50
N GLN A 171 21.41 7.91 3.57
CA GLN A 171 22.47 6.93 3.42
C GLN A 171 22.47 6.06 4.68
N LEU A 172 21.96 4.84 4.57
CA LEU A 172 22.20 3.81 5.57
C LEU A 172 23.73 3.53 5.52
N ARG A 173 24.44 4.03 6.50
CA ARG A 173 25.84 3.63 6.72
C ARG A 173 25.81 2.17 7.17
N ASP A 174 26.50 1.32 6.42
CA ASP A 174 26.89 0.00 6.87
C ASP A 174 27.47 0.13 8.26
N ARG A 175 26.90 -0.58 9.22
CA ARG A 175 27.50 -0.72 10.56
C ARG A 175 28.72 -1.64 10.46
N GLN A 176 29.84 -1.09 10.03
CA GLN A 176 31.12 -1.59 10.47
C GLN A 176 31.65 -0.64 11.54
N ALA A 177 32.00 -1.24 12.67
CA ALA A 177 32.52 -0.58 13.84
C ALA A 177 33.84 0.12 13.52
N ASP A 178 33.94 1.44 13.79
CA ASP A 178 35.20 2.08 14.15
C ASP A 178 34.91 3.37 14.92
N GLY A 179 35.81 3.67 15.84
CA GLY A 179 35.74 4.56 16.96
C GLY A 179 35.62 6.08 16.70
N PRO A 180 35.72 6.94 17.74
CA PRO A 180 35.28 8.33 17.71
C PRO A 180 36.32 9.25 17.03
N GLY A 181 35.88 10.02 16.03
CA GLY A 181 36.68 11.01 15.33
C GLY A 181 35.91 12.28 14.99
N ASP A 182 36.47 13.39 15.36
CA ASP A 182 36.06 14.79 15.38
C ASP A 182 35.16 15.34 14.27
N LEU A 183 34.13 16.10 14.74
CA LEU A 183 33.26 16.97 13.93
C LEU A 183 34.01 18.25 13.53
N LYS A 184 34.13 18.54 12.24
CA LYS A 184 34.36 19.87 11.70
C LYS A 184 33.16 20.32 10.90
N ALA A 185 32.66 21.50 11.28
CA ALA A 185 31.63 22.24 10.58
C ALA A 185 32.23 23.02 9.40
N ASP A 186 31.62 22.96 8.23
CA ASP A 186 31.87 23.90 7.13
C ASP A 186 30.56 24.32 6.46
N GLY A 187 30.49 25.57 6.14
CA GLY A 187 29.49 26.56 5.86
C GLY A 187 28.55 26.42 4.67
N PRO A 188 27.75 27.49 4.38
CA PRO A 188 26.59 27.43 3.52
C PRO A 188 26.90 27.48 2.04
N VAL A 189 26.20 26.69 1.23
CA VAL A 189 26.19 26.79 -0.24
C VAL A 189 24.81 27.20 -0.73
N ASP A 190 24.75 28.37 -1.35
CA ASP A 190 23.66 28.89 -2.14
C ASP A 190 23.39 27.98 -3.35
N GLY A 191 22.14 27.55 -3.58
CA GLY A 191 21.76 26.73 -4.71
C GLY A 191 20.41 27.08 -5.26
N GLN A 192 20.40 27.68 -6.45
CA GLN A 192 19.28 28.13 -7.27
C GLN A 192 18.22 27.05 -7.51
N ALA A 193 16.95 27.46 -7.41
CA ALA A 193 15.80 26.70 -7.84
C ALA A 193 15.77 26.55 -9.37
N GLY A 194 15.94 25.30 -9.84
CA GLY A 194 15.71 24.91 -11.23
C GLY A 194 14.33 24.28 -11.37
N GLY A 195 13.37 25.01 -11.93
CA GLY A 195 12.04 24.50 -12.29
C GLY A 195 12.14 23.51 -13.44
N LEU A 196 11.62 22.29 -13.27
CA LEU A 196 11.39 21.36 -14.35
C LEU A 196 9.93 21.52 -14.83
N GLY A 197 9.79 22.18 -15.99
CA GLY A 197 8.54 22.34 -16.71
C GLY A 197 8.02 20.99 -17.23
N GLY A 198 6.77 20.65 -16.87
CA GLY A 198 6.04 19.55 -17.47
C GLY A 198 5.61 19.88 -18.89
N GLY A 199 6.04 19.10 -19.87
CA GLY A 199 5.51 19.13 -21.23
C GLY A 199 4.08 18.58 -21.30
N PRO A 200 3.24 19.00 -22.27
CA PRO A 200 1.88 18.51 -22.41
C PRO A 200 1.87 17.11 -23.03
N GLY A 201 1.39 16.10 -22.29
CA GLY A 201 1.10 14.78 -22.83
C GLY A 201 1.70 13.57 -22.09
N GLY A 202 2.39 13.75 -20.96
CA GLY A 202 2.83 12.65 -20.11
C GLY A 202 1.72 12.18 -19.17
N GLU A 203 1.54 10.85 -19.01
CA GLU A 203 0.75 10.26 -17.93
C GLU A 203 1.27 10.84 -16.58
N PRO A 204 0.39 11.26 -15.68
CA PRO A 204 0.84 11.81 -14.40
C PRO A 204 1.61 10.72 -13.63
N GLY A 205 2.88 10.94 -13.38
CA GLY A 205 3.68 10.11 -12.49
C GLY A 205 3.01 10.02 -11.10
N ALA A 206 3.37 9.01 -10.31
CA ALA A 206 2.86 8.87 -8.94
C ALA A 206 3.07 10.18 -8.18
N SER A 207 1.99 10.81 -7.73
CA SER A 207 2.06 12.06 -6.98
C SER A 207 2.45 11.78 -5.53
N ALA A 208 3.25 12.68 -4.93
CA ALA A 208 3.52 12.61 -3.48
C ALA A 208 2.21 12.67 -2.69
N PRO A 209 2.11 11.94 -1.57
CA PRO A 209 0.92 11.97 -0.74
C PRO A 209 0.69 13.39 -0.18
N ARG A 210 -0.58 13.79 -0.06
CA ARG A 210 -0.94 15.09 0.50
C ARG A 210 -0.60 15.14 1.99
N PRO A 211 -0.14 16.27 2.54
CA PRO A 211 0.16 16.39 3.97
C PRO A 211 -0.99 15.95 4.89
N ALA A 212 -2.23 16.30 4.55
CA ALA A 212 -3.41 15.89 5.31
C ALA A 212 -3.63 14.35 5.28
N ASP A 213 -3.33 13.70 4.14
CA ASP A 213 -3.43 12.24 4.01
C ASP A 213 -2.32 11.56 4.83
N VAL A 214 -1.11 12.15 4.89
CA VAL A 214 -0.01 11.68 5.75
C VAL A 214 -0.40 11.79 7.23
N GLU A 215 -0.93 12.93 7.66
CA GLU A 215 -1.37 13.12 9.04
C GLU A 215 -2.46 12.11 9.41
N LEU A 216 -3.44 11.90 8.54
CA LEU A 216 -4.52 10.95 8.75
C LEU A 216 -3.99 9.51 8.87
N PHE A 217 -3.06 9.11 8.01
CA PHE A 217 -2.43 7.80 8.07
C PHE A 217 -1.69 7.59 9.39
N ILE A 218 -0.82 8.52 9.77
CA ILE A 218 -0.01 8.42 10.98
C ILE A 218 -0.86 8.38 12.24
N ARG A 219 -1.89 9.26 12.34
CA ARG A 219 -2.68 9.42 13.57
C ARG A 219 -3.83 8.43 13.71
N ARG A 220 -4.31 7.85 12.59
CA ARG A 220 -5.49 6.98 12.61
C ARG A 220 -5.18 5.56 12.16
N ASP A 221 -4.56 5.41 10.96
CA ASP A 221 -4.45 4.10 10.35
C ASP A 221 -3.26 3.30 10.91
N VAL A 222 -2.14 3.95 11.26
CA VAL A 222 -0.99 3.27 11.87
C VAL A 222 -1.35 2.64 13.23
N PRO A 223 -2.03 3.33 14.17
CA PRO A 223 -2.51 2.68 15.39
C PRO A 223 -3.45 1.49 15.11
N ALA A 224 -4.34 1.63 14.11
CA ALA A 224 -5.27 0.55 13.77
C ALA A 224 -4.57 -0.73 13.25
N ILE A 225 -3.32 -0.64 12.73
CA ILE A 225 -2.52 -1.82 12.37
C ILE A 225 -2.13 -2.62 13.62
N GLY A 226 -1.70 -1.91 14.67
CA GLY A 226 -1.26 -2.55 15.93
C GLY A 226 -2.36 -3.32 16.64
N ASP A 227 -3.58 -2.81 16.60
CA ASP A 227 -4.76 -3.38 17.26
C ASP A 227 -5.48 -4.42 16.41
N TYR A 228 -5.07 -4.60 15.16
CA TYR A 228 -5.78 -5.44 14.20
C TYR A 228 -5.48 -6.94 14.40
N HIS A 229 -6.56 -7.73 14.43
CA HIS A 229 -6.53 -9.18 14.45
C HIS A 229 -7.46 -9.74 13.38
N LEU A 230 -6.85 -10.42 12.41
CA LEU A 230 -7.56 -11.08 11.31
C LEU A 230 -8.08 -12.44 11.75
N ASP A 231 -9.30 -12.80 11.35
CA ASP A 231 -9.80 -14.16 11.48
C ASP A 231 -9.10 -15.07 10.45
N LEU A 232 -8.00 -15.68 10.88
CA LEU A 232 -7.16 -16.52 10.02
C LEU A 232 -7.88 -17.81 9.59
N ASP A 233 -8.79 -18.35 10.40
CA ASP A 233 -9.54 -19.56 10.07
C ASP A 233 -10.51 -19.29 8.91
N ARG A 234 -11.20 -18.14 8.93
CA ARG A 234 -12.01 -17.71 7.80
C ARG A 234 -11.17 -17.47 6.55
N LEU A 235 -10.02 -16.84 6.71
CA LEU A 235 -9.12 -16.59 5.59
C LEU A 235 -8.62 -17.90 4.95
N ALA A 236 -8.33 -18.93 5.76
CA ALA A 236 -7.86 -20.22 5.27
C ALA A 236 -8.84 -20.88 4.29
N SER A 237 -10.14 -20.64 4.43
CA SER A 237 -11.15 -21.12 3.48
C SER A 237 -10.99 -20.51 2.07
N MET A 238 -10.27 -19.40 1.96
CA MET A 238 -9.97 -18.68 0.73
C MET A 238 -8.59 -18.99 0.15
N ALA A 239 -7.75 -19.80 0.83
CA ALA A 239 -6.33 -20.02 0.48
C ALA A 239 -6.11 -20.29 -1.01
N GLY A 240 -6.96 -21.12 -1.63
CA GLY A 240 -6.91 -21.40 -3.08
C GLY A 240 -7.10 -20.18 -3.99
N ARG A 241 -7.61 -19.04 -3.50
CA ARG A 241 -7.82 -17.80 -4.24
C ARG A 241 -6.88 -16.68 -3.82
N ILE A 242 -5.96 -16.94 -2.88
CA ILE A 242 -5.02 -15.94 -2.36
C ILE A 242 -3.63 -16.22 -2.91
N ILE A 243 -3.00 -15.19 -3.45
CA ILE A 243 -1.59 -15.16 -3.84
C ILE A 243 -0.89 -14.20 -2.89
N VAL A 244 0.04 -14.72 -2.10
CA VAL A 244 0.84 -13.90 -1.18
C VAL A 244 2.14 -13.53 -1.89
N THR A 245 2.48 -12.23 -1.86
CA THR A 245 3.66 -11.73 -2.56
C THR A 245 4.54 -10.92 -1.61
N GLY A 246 5.87 -11.02 -1.85
CA GLY A 246 6.90 -10.22 -1.20
C GLY A 246 7.77 -9.54 -2.24
N SER A 247 8.54 -8.53 -1.85
CA SER A 247 9.47 -7.85 -2.72
C SER A 247 10.85 -8.52 -2.73
N GLU A 248 11.50 -8.60 -3.90
CA GLU A 248 12.84 -9.20 -4.06
C GLU A 248 13.88 -8.51 -3.16
N GLU A 249 13.76 -7.19 -2.98
CA GLU A 249 14.63 -6.39 -2.12
C GLU A 249 14.14 -6.26 -0.67
N GLY A 250 12.95 -6.80 -0.34
CA GLY A 250 12.31 -6.70 0.97
C GLY A 250 12.68 -7.80 1.95
N ARG A 251 13.45 -8.79 1.52
CA ARG A 251 13.87 -9.92 2.37
C ARG A 251 14.52 -9.41 3.67
N GLY A 252 14.02 -9.90 4.81
CA GLY A 252 14.51 -9.46 6.12
C GLY A 252 13.78 -8.27 6.74
N PHE A 253 12.97 -7.52 5.98
CA PHE A 253 12.11 -6.48 6.54
C PHE A 253 10.79 -7.05 7.06
N TYR A 254 10.22 -6.39 8.06
CA TYR A 254 9.02 -6.84 8.76
C TYR A 254 7.83 -7.19 7.85
N PRO A 255 7.43 -6.38 6.83
CA PRO A 255 6.28 -6.74 5.99
C PRO A 255 6.53 -7.99 5.12
N TYR A 256 7.79 -8.19 4.67
CA TYR A 256 8.16 -9.40 3.95
C TYR A 256 8.08 -10.64 4.85
N GLN A 257 8.57 -10.55 6.09
CA GLN A 257 8.47 -11.63 7.07
C GLN A 257 7.00 -11.98 7.36
N CYS A 258 6.14 -10.98 7.51
CA CYS A 258 4.69 -11.19 7.65
C CYS A 258 4.11 -11.92 6.42
N ALA A 259 4.48 -11.49 5.20
CA ALA A 259 4.03 -12.15 3.97
C ALA A 259 4.50 -13.61 3.90
N GLN A 260 5.76 -13.88 4.24
CA GLN A 260 6.30 -15.23 4.27
C GLN A 260 5.53 -16.14 5.25
N LYS A 261 5.29 -15.67 6.48
CA LYS A 261 4.55 -16.42 7.49
C LYS A 261 3.07 -16.60 7.13
N LEU A 262 2.47 -15.60 6.48
CA LEU A 262 1.11 -15.74 5.96
C LEU A 262 1.03 -16.81 4.86
N ALA A 263 1.98 -16.84 3.93
CA ALA A 263 2.04 -17.87 2.88
C ALA A 263 2.23 -19.28 3.50
N GLU A 264 3.12 -19.42 4.48
CA GLU A 264 3.30 -20.67 5.24
C GLU A 264 1.99 -21.10 5.92
N TYR A 265 1.29 -20.19 6.60
CA TYR A 265 0.00 -20.47 7.26
C TYR A 265 -1.08 -20.93 6.27
N LEU A 266 -1.16 -20.30 5.11
CA LEU A 266 -2.12 -20.64 4.07
C LEU A 266 -1.72 -21.89 3.26
N GLY A 267 -0.54 -22.45 3.46
CA GLY A 267 -0.02 -23.57 2.68
C GLY A 267 0.24 -23.21 1.21
N THR A 268 0.55 -21.93 0.91
CA THR A 268 0.83 -21.43 -0.43
C THR A 268 2.29 -21.00 -0.57
N ALA A 269 2.79 -20.90 -1.81
CA ALA A 269 4.11 -20.34 -2.05
C ALA A 269 4.08 -18.82 -1.96
N LEU A 270 5.12 -18.21 -1.36
CA LEU A 270 5.38 -16.78 -1.48
C LEU A 270 5.91 -16.50 -2.89
N VAL A 271 5.29 -15.55 -3.59
CA VAL A 271 5.75 -15.12 -4.91
C VAL A 271 6.49 -13.79 -4.78
N GLU A 272 7.72 -13.71 -5.27
CA GLU A 272 8.48 -12.47 -5.23
C GLU A 272 8.16 -11.57 -6.43
N LEU A 273 8.00 -10.28 -6.14
CA LEU A 273 7.77 -9.21 -7.11
C LEU A 273 8.95 -8.25 -7.15
N PRO A 274 9.23 -7.61 -8.30
CA PRO A 274 10.39 -6.75 -8.49
C PRO A 274 10.46 -5.54 -7.54
N GLY A 275 11.68 -5.15 -7.16
CA GLY A 275 11.97 -3.99 -6.35
C GLY A 275 11.81 -4.21 -4.85
N ASN A 276 11.58 -3.11 -4.11
CA ASN A 276 11.34 -3.09 -2.66
C ASN A 276 9.84 -3.00 -2.33
N HIS A 277 9.50 -2.74 -1.07
CA HIS A 277 8.10 -2.57 -0.60
C HIS A 277 7.24 -1.60 -1.42
N ALA A 278 7.86 -0.64 -2.11
CA ALA A 278 7.21 0.31 -3.00
C ALA A 278 7.48 0.02 -4.50
N GLY A 279 7.86 -1.20 -4.87
CA GLY A 279 8.24 -1.57 -6.24
C GLY A 279 7.19 -1.24 -7.29
N MET A 280 5.89 -1.38 -6.95
CA MET A 280 4.76 -1.04 -7.81
C MET A 280 4.68 0.47 -8.15
N ILE A 281 5.28 1.32 -7.32
CA ILE A 281 5.33 2.79 -7.53
C ILE A 281 6.61 3.17 -8.26
N GLN A 282 7.74 2.53 -7.92
CA GLN A 282 9.07 2.88 -8.43
C GLN A 282 9.32 2.28 -9.82
N HIS A 283 8.78 1.10 -10.09
CA HIS A 283 8.99 0.32 -11.33
C HIS A 283 7.67 -0.24 -11.86
N PRO A 284 6.66 0.61 -12.16
CA PRO A 284 5.29 0.19 -12.44
C PRO A 284 5.18 -0.76 -13.63
N GLU A 285 5.95 -0.58 -14.70
CA GLU A 285 5.90 -1.43 -15.90
C GLU A 285 6.40 -2.86 -15.60
N VAL A 286 7.58 -2.98 -15.00
CA VAL A 286 8.17 -4.28 -14.65
C VAL A 286 7.29 -5.03 -13.64
N PHE A 287 6.74 -4.28 -12.68
CA PHE A 287 5.82 -4.83 -11.69
C PHE A 287 4.50 -5.30 -12.34
N ALA A 288 3.96 -4.52 -13.30
CA ALA A 288 2.77 -4.88 -14.06
C ALA A 288 2.96 -6.16 -14.87
N ASP A 289 4.11 -6.33 -15.54
CA ASP A 289 4.42 -7.55 -16.30
C ASP A 289 4.38 -8.79 -15.42
N ARG A 290 4.93 -8.69 -14.21
CA ARG A 290 4.90 -9.79 -13.26
C ARG A 290 3.48 -10.08 -12.74
N LEU A 291 2.70 -9.02 -12.47
CA LEU A 291 1.28 -9.17 -12.09
C LEU A 291 0.45 -9.80 -13.21
N ARG A 292 0.65 -9.42 -14.48
CA ARG A 292 -0.03 -10.07 -15.63
C ARG A 292 0.21 -11.57 -15.65
N GLY A 293 1.45 -12.01 -15.38
CA GLY A 293 1.78 -13.43 -15.27
C GLY A 293 0.96 -14.14 -14.19
N LEU A 294 0.81 -13.55 -13.01
CA LEU A 294 0.01 -14.11 -11.93
C LEU A 294 -1.48 -14.14 -12.25
N LEU A 295 -1.98 -13.09 -12.92
CA LEU A 295 -3.38 -12.96 -13.33
C LEU A 295 -3.74 -13.91 -14.50
N GLY A 296 -2.78 -14.24 -15.37
CA GLY A 296 -2.97 -15.15 -16.51
C GLY A 296 -2.90 -16.63 -16.14
N ALA A 297 -2.10 -16.99 -15.14
CA ALA A 297 -1.89 -18.39 -14.75
C ALA A 297 -3.13 -19.09 -14.15
N ARG A 298 -4.22 -18.34 -13.84
CA ARG A 298 -5.48 -18.89 -13.29
C ARG A 298 -6.64 -18.95 -14.26
N ILE A 299 -6.45 -18.54 -15.51
CA ILE A 299 -7.51 -18.59 -16.55
C ILE A 299 -7.55 -19.97 -17.24
N THR A 300 -6.60 -20.85 -16.94
CA THR A 300 -6.56 -22.24 -17.43
C THR A 300 -7.00 -23.22 -16.36
#